data_dbc1a468adf14e675ec564d22607e99e
#
_entry.id   dbc1a468adf14e675ec564d22607e99e
#
_cell.length_a   1.000
_cell.length_b   1.000
_cell.length_c   1.000
_cell.angle_alpha   90.00
_cell.angle_beta   90.00
_cell.angle_gamma   90.00
#
_symmetry.space_group_name_H-M   'P 1'
#
loop_
_entity.id
_entity.type
_entity.pdbx_description
1 polymer ?
#
loop_
_entity_poly.entity_id
_entity_poly.type
_entity_poly.pdbx_seq_one_letter_code
_entity_poly.pdbx_strand_id
1 'polypeptide(L)'
;MYSTTDFRKGLKIEVEGIPYEIVDFQHFKPGKGGAMVRTKLRNILTGRIQDITFRSGEKVGKPDMETRDMQFLYRQDDELIFMDMTTYEQLQVSTSTTSGKEGFLKDGQECRVLLYKGNPLDIDIPLSLVLEVVETEPGAKGDTVSNVTKPAKLETGIVVQVPIFVNEGDRIKVDTRTKEFLGRE
;
A
#
# COMPACT_ATOMS: atom_id res chain seq x y z
N MET A 1 -1.99 -10.19 23.38
CA MET A 1 -2.39 -8.86 23.87
C MET A 1 -1.18 -7.97 23.96
N TYR A 2 -1.35 -6.70 23.62
CA TYR A 2 -0.34 -5.65 23.82
C TYR A 2 -0.73 -4.78 25.01
N SER A 3 0.27 -4.13 25.60
CA SER A 3 0.10 -3.08 26.60
C SER A 3 0.49 -1.73 25.98
N THR A 4 0.08 -0.63 26.56
CA THR A 4 0.53 0.71 26.13
C THR A 4 2.04 0.90 26.18
N THR A 5 2.76 0.07 26.93
CA THR A 5 4.25 0.06 26.97
C THR A 5 4.86 -0.51 25.68
N ASP A 6 4.09 -1.29 24.92
CA ASP A 6 4.51 -1.88 23.65
C ASP A 6 4.25 -0.95 22.45
N PHE A 7 3.58 0.18 22.68
CA PHE A 7 3.17 1.08 21.61
C PHE A 7 4.36 1.64 20.85
N ARG A 8 4.27 1.55 19.54
CA ARG A 8 5.20 2.14 18.57
C ARG A 8 4.45 2.49 17.29
N LYS A 9 4.97 3.42 16.52
CA LYS A 9 4.40 3.76 15.20
C LYS A 9 4.40 2.53 14.29
N GLY A 10 3.28 2.29 13.62
CA GLY A 10 3.08 1.14 12.75
C GLY A 10 2.60 -0.14 13.47
N LEU A 11 2.56 -0.17 14.81
CA LEU A 11 2.00 -1.31 15.53
C LEU A 11 0.50 -1.44 15.23
N LYS A 12 0.06 -2.65 14.90
CA LYS A 12 -1.34 -2.97 14.67
C LYS A 12 -1.94 -3.52 15.98
N ILE A 13 -3.02 -2.89 16.42
CA ILE A 13 -3.76 -3.24 17.65
C ILE A 13 -5.22 -3.44 17.34
N GLU A 14 -5.93 -4.16 18.18
CA GLU A 14 -7.38 -4.30 18.12
C GLU A 14 -8.04 -3.64 19.32
N VAL A 15 -8.98 -2.76 19.07
CA VAL A 15 -9.78 -2.07 20.09
C VAL A 15 -11.25 -2.30 19.75
N GLU A 16 -12.00 -2.89 20.68
CA GLU A 16 -13.43 -3.22 20.49
C GLU A 16 -13.73 -4.01 19.19
N GLY A 17 -12.82 -4.93 18.83
CA GLY A 17 -12.97 -5.77 17.64
C GLY A 17 -12.61 -5.07 16.31
N ILE A 18 -12.10 -3.85 16.36
CA ILE A 18 -11.69 -3.08 15.17
C ILE A 18 -10.16 -3.02 15.11
N PRO A 19 -9.54 -3.36 13.96
CA PRO A 19 -8.10 -3.27 13.80
C PRO A 19 -7.66 -1.84 13.49
N TYR A 20 -6.65 -1.37 14.22
CA TYR A 20 -6.04 -0.06 14.05
C TYR A 20 -4.53 -0.17 13.88
N GLU A 21 -3.96 0.79 13.18
CA GLU A 21 -2.52 1.04 13.14
C GLU A 21 -2.20 2.30 13.93
N ILE A 22 -1.20 2.22 14.80
CA ILE A 22 -0.72 3.38 15.56
C ILE A 22 0.07 4.30 14.62
N VAL A 23 -0.48 5.49 14.38
CA VAL A 23 0.18 6.54 13.57
C VAL A 23 1.13 7.35 14.42
N ASP A 24 0.70 7.71 15.64
CA ASP A 24 1.49 8.46 16.61
C ASP A 24 0.93 8.25 18.02
N PHE A 25 1.75 8.51 19.05
CA PHE A 25 1.30 8.42 20.43
C PHE A 25 2.15 9.30 21.33
N GLN A 26 1.56 9.77 22.44
CA GLN A 26 2.21 10.57 23.47
C GLN A 26 1.83 10.09 24.86
N HIS A 27 2.84 9.87 25.70
CA HIS A 27 2.63 9.68 27.12
C HIS A 27 2.50 11.03 27.83
N PHE A 28 1.50 11.18 28.67
CA PHE A 28 1.33 12.36 29.48
C PHE A 28 0.78 12.00 30.86
N LYS A 29 1.08 12.84 31.84
CA LYS A 29 0.59 12.68 33.20
C LYS A 29 -0.26 13.91 33.54
N PRO A 30 -1.60 13.79 33.60
CA PRO A 30 -2.45 14.89 34.03
C PRO A 30 -2.15 15.23 35.49
N GLY A 31 -2.35 16.48 35.89
CA GLY A 31 -2.04 16.96 37.24
C GLY A 31 -2.83 16.26 38.36
N LYS A 32 -4.00 15.72 38.06
CA LYS A 32 -4.77 14.81 38.93
C LYS A 32 -5.12 13.57 38.13
N GLY A 33 -4.65 12.41 38.55
CA GLY A 33 -4.93 11.11 37.90
C GLY A 33 -3.69 10.33 37.52
N GLY A 34 -3.88 9.11 36.99
CA GLY A 34 -2.83 8.23 36.51
C GLY A 34 -2.24 8.70 35.19
N ALA A 35 -1.08 8.15 34.82
CA ALA A 35 -0.47 8.38 33.50
C ALA A 35 -1.38 7.87 32.38
N MET A 36 -1.43 8.61 31.29
CA MET A 36 -2.25 8.36 30.12
C MET A 36 -1.40 8.31 28.85
N VAL A 37 -1.93 7.66 27.81
CA VAL A 37 -1.31 7.60 26.49
C VAL A 37 -2.33 8.06 25.44
N ARG A 38 -2.15 9.26 24.92
CA ARG A 38 -2.95 9.74 23.78
C ARG A 38 -2.40 9.10 22.52
N THR A 39 -3.24 8.40 21.77
CA THR A 39 -2.83 7.62 20.62
C THR A 39 -3.63 8.00 19.40
N LYS A 40 -2.93 8.39 18.33
CA LYS A 40 -3.53 8.62 17.02
C LYS A 40 -3.57 7.29 16.28
N LEU A 41 -4.77 6.85 15.95
CA LEU A 41 -5.06 5.56 15.34
C LEU A 41 -5.66 5.72 13.96
N ARG A 42 -5.17 4.94 13.01
CA ARG A 42 -5.81 4.77 11.70
C ARG A 42 -6.57 3.45 11.69
N ASN A 43 -7.87 3.51 11.47
CA ASN A 43 -8.69 2.33 11.25
C ASN A 43 -8.23 1.64 9.96
N ILE A 44 -7.80 0.38 10.05
CA ILE A 44 -7.25 -0.35 8.90
C ILE A 44 -8.33 -0.69 7.87
N LEU A 45 -9.59 -0.86 8.30
CA LEU A 45 -10.70 -1.20 7.41
C LEU A 45 -11.25 0.02 6.64
N THR A 46 -11.26 1.19 7.27
CA THR A 46 -11.89 2.40 6.70
C THR A 46 -10.92 3.50 6.33
N GLY A 47 -9.66 3.42 6.78
CA GLY A 47 -8.65 4.46 6.60
C GLY A 47 -8.83 5.70 7.48
N ARG A 48 -9.91 5.80 8.26
CA ARG A 48 -10.19 6.96 9.12
C ARG A 48 -9.18 7.05 10.25
N ILE A 49 -8.77 8.27 10.55
CA ILE A 49 -7.87 8.58 11.67
C ILE A 49 -8.69 9.14 12.81
N GLN A 50 -8.42 8.67 14.03
CA GLN A 50 -9.04 9.15 15.27
C GLN A 50 -8.04 9.09 16.42
N ASP A 51 -8.29 9.87 17.45
CA ASP A 51 -7.52 9.86 18.68
C ASP A 51 -8.26 9.06 19.76
N ILE A 52 -7.55 8.10 20.37
CA ILE A 52 -8.03 7.34 21.53
C ILE A 52 -7.00 7.51 22.64
N THR A 53 -7.49 7.79 23.87
CA THR A 53 -6.63 7.89 25.04
C THR A 53 -6.78 6.65 25.89
N PHE A 54 -5.65 5.99 26.14
CA PHE A 54 -5.55 4.81 26.99
C PHE A 54 -4.95 5.17 28.35
N ARG A 55 -5.28 4.40 29.38
CA ARG A 55 -4.54 4.46 30.65
C ARG A 55 -3.17 3.80 30.47
N SER A 56 -2.16 4.32 31.18
CA SER A 56 -0.85 3.68 31.17
C SER A 56 -0.94 2.26 31.73
N GLY A 57 -0.41 1.27 30.97
CA GLY A 57 -0.51 -0.15 31.29
C GLY A 57 -1.79 -0.84 30.83
N GLU A 58 -2.74 -0.10 30.22
CA GLU A 58 -3.95 -0.69 29.63
C GLU A 58 -3.58 -1.69 28.52
N LYS A 59 -4.33 -2.79 28.48
CA LYS A 59 -4.11 -3.85 27.51
C LYS A 59 -5.07 -3.70 26.33
N VAL A 60 -4.55 -3.92 25.12
CA VAL A 60 -5.28 -3.93 23.87
C VAL A 60 -5.10 -5.26 23.14
N GLY A 61 -6.04 -5.60 22.28
CA GLY A 61 -5.99 -6.83 21.49
C GLY A 61 -4.86 -6.82 20.45
N LYS A 62 -4.46 -8.00 20.03
CA LYS A 62 -3.67 -8.22 18.83
C LYS A 62 -4.63 -8.64 17.73
N PRO A 63 -4.71 -7.90 16.60
CA PRO A 63 -5.61 -8.28 15.52
C PRO A 63 -5.14 -9.58 14.86
N ASP A 64 -6.10 -10.38 14.42
CA ASP A 64 -5.85 -11.59 13.63
C ASP A 64 -5.52 -11.19 12.18
N MET A 65 -4.26 -10.83 11.98
CA MET A 65 -3.72 -10.41 10.69
C MET A 65 -2.56 -11.31 10.29
N GLU A 66 -2.56 -11.70 9.04
CA GLU A 66 -1.45 -12.44 8.43
C GLU A 66 -1.11 -11.87 7.05
N THR A 67 0.11 -12.12 6.63
CA THR A 67 0.59 -11.80 5.29
C THR A 67 0.95 -13.09 4.59
N ARG A 68 0.46 -13.30 3.37
CA ARG A 68 0.79 -14.47 2.55
C ARG A 68 1.50 -14.06 1.29
N ASP A 69 2.52 -14.84 0.92
CA ASP A 69 3.18 -14.71 -0.38
C ASP A 69 2.30 -15.35 -1.44
N MET A 70 1.88 -14.53 -2.40
CA MET A 70 0.97 -14.94 -3.46
C MET A 70 1.48 -14.52 -4.82
N GLN A 71 0.98 -15.18 -5.85
CA GLN A 71 1.21 -14.83 -7.23
C GLN A 71 -0.05 -14.25 -7.84
N PHE A 72 0.04 -13.07 -8.44
CA PHE A 72 -1.04 -12.49 -9.21
C PHE A 72 -1.22 -13.28 -10.51
N LEU A 73 -2.41 -13.80 -10.77
CA LEU A 73 -2.72 -14.58 -11.96
C LEU A 73 -3.33 -13.71 -13.05
N TYR A 74 -4.48 -13.10 -12.75
CA TYR A 74 -5.21 -12.26 -13.71
C TYR A 74 -6.24 -11.38 -12.99
N ARG A 75 -6.74 -10.39 -13.71
CA ARG A 75 -7.86 -9.55 -13.29
C ARG A 75 -9.13 -9.99 -14.00
N GLN A 76 -10.21 -10.03 -13.25
CA GLN A 76 -11.57 -10.25 -13.77
C GLN A 76 -12.47 -9.15 -13.22
N ASP A 77 -12.86 -8.19 -14.06
CA ASP A 77 -13.63 -7.01 -13.66
C ASP A 77 -12.95 -6.24 -12.50
N ASP A 78 -13.61 -6.18 -11.35
CA ASP A 78 -13.10 -5.52 -10.14
C ASP A 78 -12.45 -6.48 -9.14
N GLU A 79 -12.19 -7.71 -9.57
CA GLU A 79 -11.55 -8.75 -8.76
C GLU A 79 -10.16 -9.10 -9.33
N LEU A 80 -9.20 -9.20 -8.42
CA LEU A 80 -7.85 -9.67 -8.70
C LEU A 80 -7.72 -11.10 -8.19
N ILE A 81 -7.27 -12.00 -9.04
CA ILE A 81 -7.12 -13.42 -8.69
C ILE A 81 -5.67 -13.68 -8.36
N PHE A 82 -5.43 -14.13 -7.15
CA PHE A 82 -4.13 -14.53 -6.62
C PHE A 82 -4.10 -16.01 -6.32
N MET A 83 -2.93 -16.60 -6.39
CA MET A 83 -2.67 -17.97 -5.97
C MET A 83 -1.67 -17.96 -4.82
N ASP A 84 -2.00 -18.64 -3.74
CA ASP A 84 -1.10 -18.87 -2.62
C ASP A 84 0.10 -19.72 -3.08
N MET A 85 1.31 -19.24 -2.86
CA MET A 85 2.54 -19.91 -3.33
C MET A 85 2.85 -21.21 -2.57
N THR A 86 2.18 -21.44 -1.44
CA THR A 86 2.38 -22.62 -0.61
C THR A 86 1.28 -23.66 -0.80
N THR A 87 0.02 -23.21 -0.77
CA THR A 87 -1.16 -24.12 -0.82
C THR A 87 -1.71 -24.28 -2.23
N TYR A 88 -1.34 -23.36 -3.16
CA TYR A 88 -1.87 -23.27 -4.53
C TYR A 88 -3.37 -22.95 -4.60
N GLU A 89 -3.97 -22.57 -3.48
CA GLU A 89 -5.35 -22.10 -3.45
C GLU A 89 -5.46 -20.69 -4.04
N GLN A 90 -6.58 -20.46 -4.72
CA GLN A 90 -6.86 -19.14 -5.30
C GLN A 90 -7.64 -18.27 -4.31
N LEU A 91 -7.32 -16.98 -4.30
CA LEU A 91 -7.96 -15.96 -3.49
C LEU A 91 -8.37 -14.78 -4.38
N GLN A 92 -9.57 -14.28 -4.16
CA GLN A 92 -10.06 -13.07 -4.81
C GLN A 92 -9.83 -11.85 -3.92
N VAL A 93 -9.26 -10.80 -4.50
CA VAL A 93 -9.01 -9.52 -3.83
C VAL A 93 -9.72 -8.43 -4.62
N SER A 94 -10.62 -7.70 -3.97
CA SER A 94 -11.31 -6.59 -4.64
C SER A 94 -10.37 -5.41 -4.91
N THR A 95 -10.46 -4.81 -6.09
CA THR A 95 -9.71 -3.60 -6.45
C THR A 95 -10.04 -2.41 -5.53
N SER A 96 -11.20 -2.43 -4.88
CA SER A 96 -11.60 -1.41 -3.92
C SER A 96 -10.69 -1.33 -2.67
N THR A 97 -9.96 -2.42 -2.36
CA THR A 97 -9.10 -2.51 -1.18
C THR A 97 -7.62 -2.26 -1.48
N THR A 98 -7.23 -2.19 -2.74
CA THR A 98 -5.81 -2.13 -3.14
C THR A 98 -5.26 -0.73 -3.37
N SER A 99 -6.11 0.29 -3.29
CA SER A 99 -5.73 1.71 -3.42
C SER A 99 -4.98 2.06 -4.72
N GLY A 100 -5.35 1.40 -5.83
CA GLY A 100 -4.74 1.61 -7.15
C GLY A 100 -3.41 0.87 -7.37
N LYS A 101 -2.92 0.12 -6.40
CA LYS A 101 -1.67 -0.67 -6.54
C LYS A 101 -1.78 -1.75 -7.61
N GLU A 102 -2.99 -2.22 -7.87
CA GLU A 102 -3.28 -3.21 -8.91
C GLU A 102 -2.85 -2.76 -10.32
N GLY A 103 -2.79 -1.46 -10.55
CA GLY A 103 -2.31 -0.89 -11.82
C GLY A 103 -0.84 -1.20 -12.14
N PHE A 104 -0.06 -1.64 -11.15
CA PHE A 104 1.35 -2.02 -11.31
C PHE A 104 1.57 -3.53 -11.40
N LEU A 105 0.53 -4.34 -11.25
CA LEU A 105 0.65 -5.80 -11.28
C LEU A 105 0.75 -6.32 -12.72
N LYS A 106 1.76 -7.16 -12.95
CA LYS A 106 1.88 -7.98 -14.16
C LYS A 106 1.34 -9.38 -13.88
N ASP A 107 0.80 -10.03 -14.92
CA ASP A 107 0.43 -11.44 -14.83
C ASP A 107 1.63 -12.28 -14.38
N GLY A 108 1.43 -13.13 -13.39
CA GLY A 108 2.48 -13.95 -12.81
C GLY A 108 3.38 -13.27 -11.78
N GLN A 109 3.15 -11.99 -11.47
CA GLN A 109 3.96 -11.28 -10.48
C GLN A 109 3.70 -11.76 -9.07
N GLU A 110 4.78 -11.99 -8.32
CA GLU A 110 4.70 -12.29 -6.89
C GLU A 110 4.51 -11.01 -6.08
N CYS A 111 3.61 -11.08 -5.10
CA CYS A 111 3.41 -10.03 -4.12
C CYS A 111 2.85 -10.62 -2.82
N ARG A 112 2.79 -9.81 -1.78
CA ARG A 112 2.18 -10.21 -0.51
C ARG A 112 0.76 -9.68 -0.41
N VAL A 113 -0.13 -10.52 0.11
CA VAL A 113 -1.51 -10.16 0.40
C VAL A 113 -1.70 -10.11 1.91
N LEU A 114 -2.20 -8.98 2.40
CA LEU A 114 -2.54 -8.78 3.81
C LEU A 114 -3.96 -9.28 4.05
N LEU A 115 -4.12 -10.17 5.01
CA LEU A 115 -5.40 -10.77 5.41
C LEU A 115 -5.76 -10.34 6.84
N TYR A 116 -7.02 -10.07 7.07
CA TYR A 116 -7.60 -9.87 8.40
C TYR A 116 -8.75 -10.87 8.61
N LYS A 117 -8.62 -11.73 9.62
CA LYS A 117 -9.57 -12.83 9.86
C LYS A 117 -9.86 -13.66 8.60
N GLY A 118 -8.81 -13.92 7.80
CA GLY A 118 -8.89 -14.67 6.56
C GLY A 118 -9.40 -13.88 5.35
N ASN A 119 -9.82 -12.63 5.52
CA ASN A 119 -10.31 -11.79 4.42
C ASN A 119 -9.21 -10.86 3.90
N PRO A 120 -9.03 -10.74 2.58
CA PRO A 120 -8.02 -9.86 2.01
C PRO A 120 -8.36 -8.39 2.27
N LEU A 121 -7.36 -7.62 2.74
CA LEU A 121 -7.50 -6.20 3.00
C LEU A 121 -6.69 -5.33 2.06
N ASP A 122 -5.51 -5.79 1.67
CA ASP A 122 -4.57 -5.00 0.87
C ASP A 122 -3.53 -5.91 0.23
N ILE A 123 -2.82 -5.37 -0.74
CA ILE A 123 -1.65 -5.98 -1.35
C ILE A 123 -0.40 -5.16 -1.02
N ASP A 124 0.73 -5.84 -0.88
CA ASP A 124 2.03 -5.23 -0.66
C ASP A 124 2.90 -5.53 -1.88
N ILE A 125 3.18 -4.50 -2.66
CA ILE A 125 4.00 -4.56 -3.87
C ILE A 125 5.34 -3.85 -3.63
N PRO A 126 6.39 -4.14 -4.41
CA PRO A 126 7.65 -3.41 -4.31
C PRO A 126 7.47 -1.90 -4.44
N LEU A 127 8.27 -1.12 -3.71
CA LEU A 127 8.21 0.35 -3.71
C LEU A 127 8.52 0.96 -5.09
N SER A 128 9.25 0.24 -5.91
CA SER A 128 9.52 0.61 -7.30
C SER A 128 9.53 -0.62 -8.20
N LEU A 129 9.07 -0.43 -9.42
CA LEU A 129 9.04 -1.46 -10.45
C LEU A 129 9.59 -0.92 -11.76
N VAL A 130 10.17 -1.82 -12.54
CA VAL A 130 10.60 -1.53 -13.92
C VAL A 130 9.51 -2.05 -14.86
N LEU A 131 8.96 -1.15 -15.65
CA LEU A 131 7.87 -1.42 -16.58
C LEU A 131 8.20 -0.88 -17.97
N GLU A 132 7.75 -1.57 -19.00
CA GLU A 132 7.91 -1.14 -20.38
C GLU A 132 6.85 -0.11 -20.77
N VAL A 133 7.28 0.93 -21.50
CA VAL A 133 6.39 1.92 -22.11
C VAL A 133 5.81 1.32 -23.41
N VAL A 134 4.50 1.11 -23.43
CA VAL A 134 3.82 0.52 -24.59
C VAL A 134 3.21 1.57 -25.51
N GLU A 135 2.93 2.77 -24.98
CA GLU A 135 2.34 3.88 -25.76
C GLU A 135 2.74 5.22 -25.15
N THR A 136 3.30 6.09 -25.96
CA THR A 136 3.59 7.49 -25.58
C THR A 136 3.68 8.38 -26.83
N GLU A 137 3.45 9.67 -26.67
CA GLU A 137 3.65 10.63 -27.75
C GLU A 137 5.15 10.83 -28.03
N PRO A 138 5.53 11.04 -29.31
CA PRO A 138 6.90 11.42 -29.63
C PRO A 138 7.22 12.79 -29.00
N GLY A 139 8.44 12.92 -28.45
CA GLY A 139 8.92 14.18 -27.92
C GLY A 139 8.99 15.23 -29.01
N ALA A 140 8.46 16.45 -28.77
CA ALA A 140 8.58 17.57 -29.70
C ALA A 140 10.06 17.99 -29.82
N LYS A 141 10.57 18.03 -31.06
CA LYS A 141 11.89 18.60 -31.33
C LYS A 141 11.84 20.12 -31.10
N GLY A 142 12.54 20.60 -30.09
CA GLY A 142 12.67 22.04 -29.84
C GLY A 142 12.27 22.53 -28.45
N ASP A 143 11.65 21.66 -27.62
CA ASP A 143 11.37 22.01 -26.23
C ASP A 143 12.63 21.87 -25.38
N THR A 144 13.36 22.99 -25.25
CA THR A 144 14.52 23.09 -24.34
C THR A 144 14.12 23.45 -22.91
N VAL A 145 12.83 23.42 -22.60
CA VAL A 145 12.33 23.72 -21.25
C VAL A 145 12.55 22.52 -20.36
N SER A 146 13.45 22.64 -19.41
CA SER A 146 13.64 21.67 -18.33
C SER A 146 12.32 21.50 -17.57
N ASN A 147 11.90 20.25 -17.34
CA ASN A 147 10.69 19.80 -16.63
C ASN A 147 9.41 19.64 -17.48
N VAL A 148 9.48 19.56 -18.79
CA VAL A 148 8.34 19.15 -19.61
C VAL A 148 8.15 17.65 -19.50
N THR A 149 6.96 17.22 -19.12
CA THR A 149 6.55 15.82 -19.05
C THR A 149 5.48 15.51 -20.07
N LYS A 150 5.32 14.24 -20.38
CA LYS A 150 4.27 13.71 -21.24
C LYS A 150 3.67 12.43 -20.65
N PRO A 151 2.42 12.08 -20.97
CA PRO A 151 1.85 10.82 -20.54
C PRO A 151 2.50 9.64 -21.26
N ALA A 152 2.75 8.56 -20.52
CA ALA A 152 3.18 7.29 -21.07
C ALA A 152 2.32 6.17 -20.46
N LYS A 153 1.79 5.31 -21.32
CA LYS A 153 1.08 4.10 -20.90
C LYS A 153 2.07 2.95 -20.77
N LEU A 154 2.04 2.30 -19.62
CA LEU A 154 2.91 1.18 -19.32
C LEU A 154 2.25 -0.15 -19.65
N GLU A 155 3.03 -1.22 -19.72
CA GLU A 155 2.58 -2.58 -20.05
C GLU A 155 1.45 -3.12 -19.18
N THR A 156 1.32 -2.61 -17.94
CA THR A 156 0.21 -2.94 -17.03
C THR A 156 -1.07 -2.13 -17.27
N GLY A 157 -1.05 -1.20 -18.21
CA GLY A 157 -2.15 -0.29 -18.54
C GLY A 157 -2.18 1.01 -17.74
N ILE A 158 -1.33 1.17 -16.74
CA ILE A 158 -1.25 2.42 -15.97
C ILE A 158 -0.58 3.51 -16.80
N VAL A 159 -1.05 4.76 -16.63
CA VAL A 159 -0.47 5.95 -17.27
C VAL A 159 0.30 6.75 -16.24
N VAL A 160 1.55 7.08 -16.55
CA VAL A 160 2.43 7.90 -15.71
C VAL A 160 3.01 9.07 -16.50
N GLN A 161 3.39 10.14 -15.81
CA GLN A 161 4.10 11.27 -16.42
C GLN A 161 5.58 10.97 -16.51
N VAL A 162 6.13 11.09 -17.70
CA VAL A 162 7.54 10.82 -17.99
C VAL A 162 8.20 12.03 -18.66
N PRO A 163 9.54 12.15 -18.56
CA PRO A 163 10.26 13.15 -19.35
C PRO A 163 10.07 12.94 -20.84
N ILE A 164 10.18 14.02 -21.62
CA ILE A 164 9.94 13.99 -23.08
C ILE A 164 10.88 13.06 -23.86
N PHE A 165 12.05 12.72 -23.31
CA PHE A 165 13.03 11.83 -23.95
C PHE A 165 12.64 10.33 -23.91
N VAL A 166 11.63 9.96 -23.12
CA VAL A 166 11.16 8.60 -23.01
C VAL A 166 10.38 8.21 -24.27
N ASN A 167 10.67 7.04 -24.83
CA ASN A 167 10.05 6.53 -26.05
C ASN A 167 9.31 5.22 -25.78
N GLU A 168 8.44 4.83 -26.71
CA GLU A 168 7.87 3.49 -26.72
C GLU A 168 8.98 2.42 -26.77
N GLY A 169 8.80 1.34 -26.00
CA GLY A 169 9.79 0.29 -25.85
C GLY A 169 10.83 0.55 -24.77
N ASP A 170 10.92 1.78 -24.24
CA ASP A 170 11.81 2.05 -23.12
C ASP A 170 11.32 1.36 -21.84
N ARG A 171 12.27 0.86 -21.07
CA ARG A 171 12.02 0.33 -19.74
C ARG A 171 12.29 1.42 -18.72
N ILE A 172 11.28 1.74 -17.93
CA ILE A 172 11.37 2.81 -16.93
C ILE A 172 11.09 2.28 -15.54
N LYS A 173 11.80 2.85 -14.57
CA LYS A 173 11.57 2.61 -13.16
C LYS A 173 10.59 3.66 -12.64
N VAL A 174 9.54 3.19 -11.96
CA VAL A 174 8.49 4.03 -11.39
C VAL A 174 8.31 3.76 -9.91
N ASP A 175 8.01 4.79 -9.13
CA ASP A 175 7.60 4.67 -7.74
C ASP A 175 6.15 4.20 -7.69
N THR A 176 5.89 3.08 -7.03
CA THR A 176 4.54 2.48 -6.98
C THR A 176 3.58 3.21 -6.05
N ARG A 177 4.07 4.09 -5.17
CA ARG A 177 3.25 4.89 -4.25
C ARG A 177 2.83 6.22 -4.86
N THR A 178 3.77 6.91 -5.51
CA THR A 178 3.56 8.26 -6.06
C THR A 178 3.27 8.24 -7.55
N LYS A 179 3.51 7.13 -8.25
CA LYS A 179 3.43 6.99 -9.71
C LYS A 179 4.44 7.86 -10.45
N GLU A 180 5.53 8.24 -9.78
CA GLU A 180 6.56 9.10 -10.34
C GLU A 180 7.61 8.29 -11.10
N PHE A 181 8.07 8.87 -12.20
CA PHE A 181 9.21 8.37 -12.95
C PHE A 181 10.50 8.53 -12.12
N LEU A 182 11.23 7.45 -11.94
CA LEU A 182 12.50 7.44 -11.20
C LEU A 182 13.74 7.36 -12.10
N GLY A 183 13.61 6.85 -13.31
CA GLY A 183 14.71 6.71 -14.24
C GLY A 183 14.40 5.75 -15.38
N ARG A 184 15.29 5.72 -16.36
CA ARG A 184 15.28 4.76 -17.45
C ARG A 184 16.33 3.68 -17.16
N GLU A 185 16.00 2.41 -17.39
CA GLU A 185 16.89 1.27 -17.25
C GLU A 185 17.74 1.05 -18.50
#